data_57a7353935de27969a97cb668f84497f
#
_entry.id   57a7353935de27969a97cb668f84497f
#
_cell.length_a   1.000
_cell.length_b   1.000
_cell.length_c   1.000
_cell.angle_alpha   90.00
_cell.angle_beta   90.00
_cell.angle_gamma   90.00
#
_symmetry.space_group_name_H-M   'P 1'
#
loop_
_entity.id
_entity.type
_entity.pdbx_description
1 polymer ?
#
loop_
_entity_poly.entity_id
_entity_poly.type
_entity_poly.pdbx_seq_one_letter_code
_entity_poly.pdbx_strand_id
1 'polypeptide(L)'
;ADGTGYSWHGYDSMVYRVDRPDGRQVWVHARLEYTSAGWVVVEREGFVQTAALLPADALKRQLDADGRVAIQVNFAVDKAEILPDSQPQIDQVLALLEQDPSLQLSVEGHTDNTGGAEHNRSLSQARAASVVAALTARGIEASRLSSSGYGADRPLAGNDSEEGRARNRRVELVRR
;
A
#
# COMPACT_ATOMS: atom_id res chain seq x y z
N ALA A 1 -0.87 30.57 -3.47
CA ALA A 1 -1.24 29.25 -3.97
C ALA A 1 0.05 28.58 -4.44
N ASP A 2 0.63 27.73 -3.61
CA ASP A 2 1.89 27.04 -3.91
C ASP A 2 1.52 25.69 -4.53
N GLY A 3 1.57 25.66 -5.89
CA GLY A 3 1.38 24.41 -6.64
C GLY A 3 2.72 23.76 -6.95
N THR A 4 2.93 22.53 -6.54
CA THR A 4 4.05 21.70 -7.00
C THR A 4 3.66 21.04 -8.33
N GLY A 5 4.32 21.44 -9.41
CA GLY A 5 4.11 20.87 -10.75
C GLY A 5 5.15 19.79 -11.06
N TYR A 6 4.72 18.70 -11.69
CA TYR A 6 5.61 17.67 -12.26
C TYR A 6 5.48 17.67 -13.79
N SER A 7 6.61 17.76 -14.49
CA SER A 7 6.69 17.72 -15.96
C SER A 7 7.14 16.33 -16.42
N TRP A 8 6.39 15.73 -17.35
CA TRP A 8 6.80 14.50 -18.04
C TRP A 8 7.16 14.82 -19.50
N HIS A 9 8.31 14.33 -19.94
CA HIS A 9 8.81 14.55 -21.30
C HIS A 9 7.99 13.75 -22.32
N GLY A 10 7.44 14.46 -23.31
CA GLY A 10 6.82 13.88 -24.51
C GLY A 10 5.50 14.47 -24.95
N TYR A 11 4.76 15.15 -24.08
CA TYR A 11 3.55 15.92 -24.38
C TYR A 11 3.52 17.11 -23.44
N ASP A 12 3.12 18.30 -23.92
CA ASP A 12 2.94 19.48 -23.09
C ASP A 12 1.70 19.28 -22.18
N SER A 13 1.87 18.51 -21.13
CA SER A 13 0.84 18.32 -20.12
C SER A 13 1.38 18.65 -18.73
N MET A 14 0.60 19.36 -17.95
CA MET A 14 0.91 19.74 -16.58
C MET A 14 -0.16 19.21 -15.63
N VAL A 15 0.25 18.63 -14.52
CA VAL A 15 -0.65 18.20 -13.45
C VAL A 15 -0.41 19.06 -12.23
N TYR A 16 -1.45 19.72 -11.75
CA TYR A 16 -1.42 20.56 -10.56
C TYR A 16 -2.28 19.96 -9.47
N ARG A 17 -1.77 19.94 -8.25
CA ARG A 17 -2.56 19.66 -7.06
C ARG A 17 -2.96 20.97 -6.39
N VAL A 18 -4.24 21.14 -6.12
CA VAL A 18 -4.78 22.26 -5.37
C VAL A 18 -5.39 21.71 -4.09
N ASP A 19 -4.81 22.06 -2.94
CA ASP A 19 -5.37 21.76 -1.63
C ASP A 19 -6.40 22.84 -1.27
N ARG A 20 -7.67 22.46 -1.05
CA ARG A 20 -8.75 23.38 -0.67
C ARG A 20 -8.79 23.60 0.83
N PRO A 21 -9.29 24.74 1.31
CA PRO A 21 -9.43 25.04 2.74
C PRO A 21 -10.33 24.05 3.51
N ASP A 22 -11.20 23.33 2.83
CA ASP A 22 -12.09 22.29 3.36
C ASP A 22 -11.43 20.89 3.46
N GLY A 23 -10.13 20.81 3.17
CA GLY A 23 -9.35 19.57 3.22
C GLY A 23 -9.47 18.68 1.97
N ARG A 24 -10.25 19.09 0.97
CA ARG A 24 -10.35 18.36 -0.30
C ARG A 24 -9.14 18.67 -1.19
N GLN A 25 -8.69 17.66 -1.92
CA GLN A 25 -7.63 17.79 -2.91
C GLN A 25 -8.23 17.74 -4.31
N VAL A 26 -7.87 18.70 -5.13
CA VAL A 26 -8.27 18.76 -6.54
C VAL A 26 -7.03 18.58 -7.39
N TRP A 27 -7.07 17.63 -8.29
CA TRP A 27 -6.03 17.42 -9.28
C TRP A 27 -6.50 18.01 -10.62
N VAL A 28 -5.72 18.92 -11.17
CA VAL A 28 -5.99 19.56 -12.45
C VAL A 28 -4.97 19.03 -13.45
N HIS A 29 -5.44 18.35 -14.48
CA HIS A 29 -4.62 17.93 -15.60
C HIS A 29 -4.85 18.90 -16.77
N ALA A 30 -3.85 19.69 -17.09
CA ALA A 30 -3.83 20.57 -18.26
C ALA A 30 -3.07 19.89 -19.40
N ARG A 31 -3.69 19.73 -20.55
CA ARG A 31 -3.10 19.21 -21.76
C ARG A 31 -3.12 20.29 -22.83
N LEU A 32 -1.96 20.61 -23.39
CA LEU A 32 -1.83 21.49 -24.54
C LEU A 32 -1.77 20.62 -25.81
N GLU A 33 -2.76 20.74 -26.66
CA GLU A 33 -2.72 20.20 -28.02
C GLU A 33 -2.48 21.34 -29.00
N TYR A 34 -1.78 21.05 -30.09
CA TYR A 34 -1.33 22.04 -31.09
C TYR A 34 -2.44 22.90 -31.70
N THR A 35 -3.71 22.55 -31.51
CA THR A 35 -4.88 23.26 -32.09
C THR A 35 -5.95 23.61 -31.05
N SER A 36 -5.86 23.19 -29.81
CA SER A 36 -6.85 23.51 -28.79
C SER A 36 -6.25 23.37 -27.39
N ALA A 37 -6.48 24.36 -26.52
CA ALA A 37 -6.21 24.26 -25.10
C ALA A 37 -7.45 23.71 -24.39
N GLY A 38 -7.35 22.52 -23.84
CA GLY A 38 -8.41 21.90 -23.06
C GLY A 38 -8.01 21.77 -21.59
N TRP A 39 -8.94 22.13 -20.69
CA TRP A 39 -8.81 21.88 -19.27
C TRP A 39 -9.70 20.69 -18.88
N VAL A 40 -9.14 19.66 -18.32
CA VAL A 40 -9.91 18.62 -17.67
C VAL A 40 -9.73 18.76 -16.18
N VAL A 41 -10.74 19.29 -15.52
CA VAL A 41 -10.80 19.28 -14.04
C VAL A 41 -11.41 17.94 -13.65
N VAL A 42 -10.62 17.04 -13.13
CA VAL A 42 -11.10 15.83 -12.50
C VAL A 42 -11.25 16.11 -11.01
N GLU A 43 -12.43 16.57 -10.62
CA GLU A 43 -12.81 16.61 -9.22
C GLU A 43 -13.17 15.17 -8.82
N ARG A 44 -12.25 14.47 -8.18
CA ARG A 44 -12.56 13.20 -7.51
C ARG A 44 -12.97 13.52 -6.08
N GLU A 45 -14.26 13.44 -5.80
CA GLU A 45 -14.70 13.16 -4.44
C GLU A 45 -14.17 11.77 -4.06
N GLY A 46 -13.33 11.74 -3.04
CA GLY A 46 -12.79 10.48 -2.52
C GLY A 46 -11.73 9.85 -3.41
N PHE A 47 -10.64 10.55 -3.76
CA PHE A 47 -9.36 9.88 -3.79
C PHE A 47 -9.07 9.51 -2.33
N VAL A 48 -9.66 8.41 -1.90
CA VAL A 48 -9.08 7.65 -0.82
C VAL A 48 -7.71 7.33 -1.35
N GLN A 49 -6.70 8.03 -0.86
CA GLN A 49 -5.32 7.62 -0.99
C GLN A 49 -5.35 6.18 -0.49
N THR A 50 -5.39 5.25 -1.43
CA THR A 50 -5.39 3.82 -1.16
C THR A 50 -4.00 3.55 -0.63
N ALA A 51 -3.86 3.68 0.64
CA ALA A 51 -2.73 3.58 1.53
C ALA A 51 -2.26 4.95 2.03
N ALA A 52 -2.98 5.53 2.93
CA ALA A 52 -2.35 6.41 3.88
C ALA A 52 -1.26 5.61 4.59
N LEU A 53 -0.03 6.11 4.53
CA LEU A 53 1.06 5.60 5.34
C LEU A 53 0.57 5.52 6.79
N LEU A 54 0.49 4.31 7.35
CA LEU A 54 0.10 4.12 8.74
C LEU A 54 1.34 4.32 9.62
N PRO A 55 1.41 5.40 10.42
CA PRO A 55 2.52 5.62 11.33
C PRO A 55 2.56 4.54 12.42
N ALA A 56 3.73 4.32 13.01
CA ALA A 56 3.97 3.27 14.01
C ALA A 56 2.94 3.29 15.17
N ASP A 57 2.58 4.48 15.66
CA ASP A 57 1.57 4.62 16.72
C ASP A 57 0.17 4.21 16.27
N ALA A 58 -0.20 4.43 15.01
CA ALA A 58 -1.47 3.98 14.47
C ALA A 58 -1.49 2.47 14.27
N LEU A 59 -0.40 1.90 13.78
CA LEU A 59 -0.21 0.45 13.68
C LEU A 59 -0.35 -0.21 15.06
N LYS A 60 0.32 0.36 16.09
CA LYS A 60 0.25 -0.13 17.46
C LYS A 60 -1.18 -0.11 17.99
N ARG A 61 -1.86 1.04 17.87
CA ARG A 61 -3.26 1.16 18.35
C ARG A 61 -4.18 0.12 17.71
N GLN A 62 -4.03 -0.10 16.41
CA GLN A 62 -4.87 -1.05 15.69
C GLN A 62 -4.54 -2.50 16.06
N LEU A 63 -3.26 -2.84 16.22
CA LEU A 63 -2.84 -4.15 16.71
C LEU A 63 -3.29 -4.41 18.16
N ASP A 64 -3.31 -3.39 19.02
CA ASP A 64 -3.77 -3.52 20.40
C ASP A 64 -5.30 -3.69 20.46
N ALA A 65 -6.05 -3.05 19.55
CA ALA A 65 -7.51 -3.10 19.52
C ALA A 65 -8.04 -4.38 18.83
N ASP A 66 -7.48 -4.72 17.65
CA ASP A 66 -8.05 -5.73 16.75
C ASP A 66 -7.16 -6.99 16.62
N GLY A 67 -5.95 -6.95 17.17
CA GLY A 67 -4.95 -8.00 17.03
C GLY A 67 -4.33 -8.07 15.64
N ARG A 68 -4.80 -7.25 14.68
CA ARG A 68 -4.33 -7.21 13.29
C ARG A 68 -4.45 -5.82 12.68
N VAL A 69 -3.64 -5.58 11.66
CA VAL A 69 -3.71 -4.37 10.86
C VAL A 69 -3.29 -4.67 9.42
N ALA A 70 -4.08 -4.20 8.46
CA ALA A 70 -3.69 -4.26 7.05
C ALA A 70 -2.74 -3.11 6.73
N ILE A 71 -1.64 -3.42 6.07
CA ILE A 71 -0.70 -2.44 5.54
C ILE A 71 -0.65 -2.54 4.02
N GLN A 72 -0.35 -1.44 3.39
CA GLN A 72 -0.14 -1.44 1.95
C GLN A 72 1.34 -1.55 1.64
N VAL A 73 1.67 -2.63 0.93
CA VAL A 73 2.98 -2.86 0.37
C VAL A 73 2.80 -3.18 -1.11
N ASN A 74 3.37 -2.36 -1.97
CA ASN A 74 3.34 -2.55 -3.41
C ASN A 74 4.48 -3.48 -3.83
N PHE A 75 4.15 -4.40 -4.70
CA PHE A 75 5.12 -5.36 -5.27
C PHE A 75 5.15 -5.22 -6.79
N ALA A 76 6.27 -5.60 -7.38
CA ALA A 76 6.35 -5.75 -8.82
C ALA A 76 5.31 -6.77 -9.31
N VAL A 77 4.80 -6.58 -10.54
CA VAL A 77 3.74 -7.42 -11.10
C VAL A 77 4.17 -8.88 -11.09
N ASP A 78 3.33 -9.73 -10.50
CA ASP A 78 3.54 -11.16 -10.35
C ASP A 78 4.87 -11.55 -9.65
N LYS A 79 5.39 -10.64 -8.80
CA LYS A 79 6.64 -10.84 -8.05
C LYS A 79 6.43 -10.53 -6.56
N ALA A 80 7.43 -10.93 -5.77
CA ALA A 80 7.54 -10.63 -4.36
C ALA A 80 8.55 -9.50 -4.06
N GLU A 81 9.05 -8.82 -5.10
CA GLU A 81 9.94 -7.68 -4.98
C GLU A 81 9.15 -6.45 -4.48
N ILE A 82 9.52 -5.93 -3.32
CA ILE A 82 8.91 -4.74 -2.72
C ILE A 82 9.35 -3.52 -3.53
N LEU A 83 8.38 -2.72 -3.99
CA LEU A 83 8.68 -1.49 -4.72
C LEU A 83 9.17 -0.38 -3.79
N PRO A 84 10.03 0.54 -4.28
CA PRO A 84 10.61 1.61 -3.47
C PRO A 84 9.59 2.54 -2.79
N ASP A 85 8.40 2.72 -3.37
CA ASP A 85 7.31 3.53 -2.82
C ASP A 85 6.69 2.95 -1.55
N SER A 86 6.94 1.67 -1.28
CA SER A 86 6.48 0.99 -0.07
C SER A 86 7.48 1.05 1.09
N GLN A 87 8.70 1.52 0.82
CA GLN A 87 9.74 1.62 1.85
C GLN A 87 9.31 2.45 3.07
N PRO A 88 8.62 3.60 2.92
CA PRO A 88 8.13 4.36 4.07
C PRO A 88 7.17 3.55 4.98
N GLN A 89 6.34 2.65 4.43
CA GLN A 89 5.48 1.80 5.24
C GLN A 89 6.28 0.72 5.99
N ILE A 90 7.29 0.15 5.36
CA ILE A 90 8.22 -0.79 6.01
C ILE A 90 8.96 -0.09 7.16
N ASP A 91 9.36 1.18 6.99
CA ASP A 91 10.01 1.99 8.01
C ASP A 91 9.11 2.18 9.24
N GLN A 92 7.79 2.35 9.05
CA GLN A 92 6.85 2.46 10.17
C GLN A 92 6.66 1.14 10.93
N VAL A 93 6.67 0.01 10.21
CA VAL A 93 6.64 -1.31 10.86
C VAL A 93 7.92 -1.58 11.64
N LEU A 94 9.06 -1.19 11.09
CA LEU A 94 10.35 -1.27 11.78
C LEU A 94 10.31 -0.46 13.08
N ALA A 95 9.91 0.82 13.00
CA ALA A 95 9.81 1.71 14.15
C ALA A 95 8.88 1.14 15.24
N LEU A 96 7.75 0.54 14.86
CA LEU A 96 6.84 -0.14 15.77
C LEU A 96 7.55 -1.29 16.52
N LEU A 97 8.30 -2.15 15.80
CA LEU A 97 9.01 -3.29 16.36
C LEU A 97 10.20 -2.89 17.25
N GLU A 98 10.83 -1.74 16.95
CA GLU A 98 11.90 -1.15 17.78
C GLU A 98 11.33 -0.54 19.07
N GLN A 99 10.16 0.11 19.01
CA GLN A 99 9.48 0.69 20.17
C GLN A 99 8.92 -0.37 21.12
N ASP A 100 8.53 -1.53 20.62
CA ASP A 100 8.02 -2.64 21.42
C ASP A 100 8.85 -3.92 21.17
N PRO A 101 9.96 -4.13 21.91
CA PRO A 101 10.81 -5.31 21.76
C PRO A 101 10.12 -6.64 22.06
N SER A 102 9.00 -6.63 22.78
CA SER A 102 8.23 -7.83 23.10
C SER A 102 7.24 -8.23 22.01
N LEU A 103 6.92 -7.31 21.10
CA LEU A 103 5.94 -7.54 20.03
C LEU A 103 6.43 -8.60 19.06
N GLN A 104 5.59 -9.60 18.82
CA GLN A 104 5.80 -10.64 17.81
C GLN A 104 4.69 -10.54 16.76
N LEU A 105 5.05 -10.62 15.50
CA LEU A 105 4.12 -10.48 14.38
C LEU A 105 4.16 -11.67 13.42
N SER A 106 3.00 -12.07 12.98
CA SER A 106 2.81 -12.84 11.74
C SER A 106 2.51 -11.87 10.60
N VAL A 107 3.31 -11.92 9.55
CA VAL A 107 3.06 -11.19 8.30
C VAL A 107 2.25 -12.10 7.39
N GLU A 108 1.03 -11.71 7.07
CA GLU A 108 0.10 -12.50 6.27
C GLU A 108 -0.12 -11.86 4.91
N GLY A 109 0.17 -12.59 3.83
CA GLY A 109 -0.02 -12.14 2.45
C GLY A 109 -1.35 -12.62 1.88
N HIS A 110 -2.01 -11.75 1.12
CA HIS A 110 -3.29 -12.01 0.47
C HIS A 110 -3.28 -11.54 -0.99
N THR A 111 -4.08 -12.19 -1.83
CA THR A 111 -4.33 -11.80 -3.21
C THR A 111 -5.83 -11.58 -3.45
N ASP A 112 -6.17 -11.03 -4.59
CA ASP A 112 -7.51 -11.20 -5.15
C ASP A 112 -7.69 -12.62 -5.72
N ASN A 113 -8.85 -12.89 -6.31
CA ASN A 113 -9.18 -14.19 -6.90
C ASN A 113 -8.72 -14.36 -8.35
N THR A 114 -7.93 -13.43 -8.88
CA THR A 114 -7.43 -13.51 -10.25
C THR A 114 -6.27 -14.52 -10.33
N GLY A 115 -6.36 -15.45 -11.28
CA GLY A 115 -5.34 -16.49 -11.47
C GLY A 115 -5.61 -17.80 -10.71
N GLY A 116 -4.62 -18.68 -10.69
CA GLY A 116 -4.72 -19.99 -10.06
C GLY A 116 -4.53 -19.93 -8.54
N ALA A 117 -5.29 -20.74 -7.79
CA ALA A 117 -5.27 -20.72 -6.33
C ALA A 117 -3.88 -21.08 -5.76
N GLU A 118 -3.21 -22.09 -6.32
CA GLU A 118 -1.86 -22.50 -5.88
C GLU A 118 -0.82 -21.40 -6.14
N HIS A 119 -0.88 -20.78 -7.33
CA HIS A 119 -0.03 -19.65 -7.67
C HIS A 119 -0.25 -18.48 -6.70
N ASN A 120 -1.49 -18.11 -6.43
CA ASN A 120 -1.84 -17.03 -5.51
C ASN A 120 -1.35 -17.31 -4.09
N ARG A 121 -1.45 -18.56 -3.63
CA ARG A 121 -0.94 -18.97 -2.32
C ARG A 121 0.59 -18.84 -2.26
N SER A 122 1.28 -19.34 -3.28
CA SER A 122 2.74 -19.24 -3.39
C SER A 122 3.21 -17.78 -3.47
N LEU A 123 2.56 -16.95 -4.29
CA LEU A 123 2.88 -15.54 -4.47
C LEU A 123 2.67 -14.75 -3.17
N SER A 124 1.54 -14.98 -2.48
CA SER A 124 1.24 -14.31 -1.21
C SER A 124 2.22 -14.71 -0.11
N GLN A 125 2.61 -16.00 -0.06
CA GLN A 125 3.66 -16.47 0.86
C GLN A 125 5.00 -15.80 0.57
N ALA A 126 5.42 -15.72 -0.70
CA ALA A 126 6.66 -15.08 -1.08
C ALA A 126 6.67 -13.58 -0.74
N ARG A 127 5.54 -12.88 -0.94
CA ARG A 127 5.38 -11.45 -0.57
C ARG A 127 5.49 -11.23 0.93
N ALA A 128 4.81 -12.04 1.73
CA ALA A 128 4.92 -11.98 3.18
C ALA A 128 6.36 -12.25 3.65
N ALA A 129 7.04 -13.24 3.06
CA ALA A 129 8.43 -13.54 3.36
C ALA A 129 9.37 -12.39 2.98
N SER A 130 9.12 -11.66 1.89
CA SER A 130 9.91 -10.48 1.50
C SER A 130 9.81 -9.35 2.52
N VAL A 131 8.63 -9.13 3.09
CA VAL A 131 8.45 -8.14 4.17
C VAL A 131 9.22 -8.56 5.42
N VAL A 132 9.13 -9.82 5.83
CA VAL A 132 9.93 -10.36 6.95
C VAL A 132 11.42 -10.19 6.68
N ALA A 133 11.89 -10.53 5.48
CA ALA A 133 13.29 -10.39 5.09
C ALA A 133 13.76 -8.93 5.13
N ALA A 134 12.93 -7.97 4.68
CA ALA A 134 13.23 -6.55 4.75
C ALA A 134 13.38 -6.04 6.19
N LEU A 135 12.57 -6.52 7.13
CA LEU A 135 12.64 -6.16 8.53
C LEU A 135 13.84 -6.83 9.24
N THR A 136 14.10 -8.10 8.96
CA THR A 136 15.25 -8.83 9.57
C THR A 136 16.58 -8.29 9.05
N ALA A 137 16.69 -7.91 7.79
CA ALA A 137 17.88 -7.26 7.22
C ALA A 137 18.20 -5.92 7.91
N ARG A 138 17.22 -5.32 8.59
CA ARG A 138 17.35 -4.06 9.35
C ARG A 138 17.47 -4.28 10.87
N GLY A 139 17.73 -5.50 11.29
CA GLY A 139 18.09 -5.83 12.68
C GLY A 139 16.96 -6.37 13.56
N ILE A 140 15.75 -6.57 13.03
CA ILE A 140 14.69 -7.23 13.79
C ILE A 140 15.00 -8.74 13.88
N GLU A 141 14.94 -9.28 15.10
CA GLU A 141 15.18 -10.71 15.33
C GLU A 141 14.17 -11.59 14.59
N ALA A 142 14.65 -12.56 13.82
CA ALA A 142 13.81 -13.45 13.02
C ALA A 142 12.79 -14.24 13.87
N SER A 143 13.11 -14.54 15.12
CA SER A 143 12.22 -15.24 16.07
C SER A 143 10.93 -14.44 16.38
N ARG A 144 10.97 -13.12 16.23
CA ARG A 144 9.83 -12.23 16.44
C ARG A 144 8.88 -12.19 15.26
N LEU A 145 9.27 -12.70 14.10
CA LEU A 145 8.52 -12.59 12.85
C LEU A 145 8.22 -13.98 12.28
N SER A 146 7.06 -14.11 11.69
CA SER A 146 6.70 -15.24 10.83
C SER A 146 6.00 -14.75 9.58
N SER A 147 5.97 -15.55 8.51
CA SER A 147 5.26 -15.23 7.28
C SER A 147 4.28 -16.33 6.92
N SER A 148 3.12 -15.96 6.38
CA SER A 148 2.11 -16.88 5.86
C SER A 148 1.43 -16.33 4.63
N GLY A 149 1.14 -17.18 3.64
CA GLY A 149 0.42 -16.82 2.43
C GLY A 149 -0.94 -17.50 2.36
N TYR A 150 -1.99 -16.73 2.20
CA TYR A 150 -3.36 -17.22 2.13
C TYR A 150 -3.97 -17.12 0.73
N GLY A 151 -3.24 -16.56 -0.25
CA GLY A 151 -3.81 -16.35 -1.58
C GLY A 151 -5.13 -15.58 -1.50
N ALA A 152 -6.15 -16.07 -2.19
CA ALA A 152 -7.49 -15.50 -2.21
C ALA A 152 -8.45 -16.09 -1.14
N ASP A 153 -7.97 -16.92 -0.23
CA ASP A 153 -8.83 -17.69 0.71
C ASP A 153 -9.50 -16.81 1.79
N ARG A 154 -8.96 -15.59 2.03
CA ARG A 154 -9.44 -14.67 3.07
C ARG A 154 -9.72 -13.28 2.51
N PRO A 155 -10.77 -13.12 1.69
CA PRO A 155 -11.10 -11.82 1.11
C PRO A 155 -11.66 -10.86 2.17
N LEU A 156 -11.31 -9.57 2.07
CA LEU A 156 -11.92 -8.49 2.85
C LEU A 156 -13.11 -7.86 2.13
N ALA A 157 -13.16 -7.97 0.81
CA ALA A 157 -14.20 -7.40 -0.02
C ALA A 157 -14.55 -8.35 -1.16
N GLY A 158 -15.69 -8.10 -1.83
CA GLY A 158 -16.05 -8.83 -3.04
C GLY A 158 -15.00 -8.67 -4.14
N ASN A 159 -14.79 -9.71 -4.94
CA ASN A 159 -13.84 -9.68 -6.06
C ASN A 159 -14.49 -9.22 -7.40
N ASP A 160 -15.74 -8.80 -7.35
CA ASP A 160 -16.52 -8.44 -8.55
C ASP A 160 -16.11 -7.07 -9.11
N SER A 161 -15.54 -6.20 -8.28
CA SER A 161 -15.04 -4.88 -8.66
C SER A 161 -13.53 -4.78 -8.51
N GLU A 162 -12.89 -3.89 -9.28
CA GLU A 162 -11.45 -3.63 -9.12
C GLU A 162 -11.14 -3.04 -7.75
N GLU A 163 -12.03 -2.21 -7.20
CA GLU A 163 -11.88 -1.68 -5.85
C GLU A 163 -11.86 -2.79 -4.80
N GLY A 164 -12.76 -3.76 -4.90
CA GLY A 164 -12.79 -4.91 -4.00
C GLY A 164 -11.54 -5.78 -4.13
N ARG A 165 -11.12 -6.06 -5.37
CA ARG A 165 -9.86 -6.79 -5.64
C ARG A 165 -8.64 -6.05 -5.07
N ALA A 166 -8.57 -4.73 -5.24
CA ALA A 166 -7.48 -3.92 -4.69
C ALA A 166 -7.41 -4.01 -3.16
N ARG A 167 -8.54 -4.07 -2.46
CA ARG A 167 -8.60 -4.27 -1.00
C ARG A 167 -8.15 -5.68 -0.60
N ASN A 168 -8.35 -6.66 -1.46
CA ASN A 168 -7.93 -8.04 -1.20
C ASN A 168 -6.42 -8.24 -1.41
N ARG A 169 -5.79 -7.51 -2.34
CA ARG A 169 -4.33 -7.50 -2.55
C ARG A 169 -3.63 -6.72 -1.44
N ARG A 170 -3.35 -7.37 -0.31
CA ARG A 170 -2.82 -6.73 0.89
C ARG A 170 -1.83 -7.59 1.65
N VAL A 171 -1.12 -6.97 2.56
CA VAL A 171 -0.37 -7.62 3.63
C VAL A 171 -1.01 -7.26 4.95
N GLU A 172 -1.22 -8.23 5.83
CA GLU A 172 -1.66 -7.99 7.20
C GLU A 172 -0.53 -8.29 8.19
N LEU A 173 -0.41 -7.46 9.20
CA LEU A 173 0.36 -7.74 10.40
C LEU A 173 -0.60 -8.27 11.45
N VAL A 174 -0.31 -9.43 12.00
CA VAL A 174 -1.13 -10.08 13.02
C VAL A 174 -0.27 -10.31 14.26
N ARG A 175 -0.76 -9.86 15.42
CA ARG A 175 -0.09 -10.08 16.71
C ARG A 175 -0.08 -11.56 17.05
N ARG A 176 1.05 -12.05 17.54
CA ARG A 176 1.24 -13.44 17.98
C ARG A 176 1.25 -13.52 19.50
#